data_591ec9336e1d94e7696b27517014c333
#
_entry.id   591ec9336e1d94e7696b27517014c333
#
_cell.length_a   1.000
_cell.length_b   1.000
_cell.length_c   1.000
_cell.angle_alpha   90.00
_cell.angle_beta   90.00
_cell.angle_gamma   90.00
#
_symmetry.space_group_name_H-M   'P 1'
#
loop_
_entity.id
_entity.type
_entity.pdbx_description
1 polymer ?
#
loop_
_entity_poly.entity_id
_entity_poly.type
_entity_poly.pdbx_seq_one_letter_code
_entity_poly.pdbx_strand_id
1 'polypeptide(L)'
;MKSILIILALALLPISSSMSAPATSGGGVYEIEILVFENRLPNLEGGEIWTREASGTEVVEVAGAVNPGATAPQETPFATMAGVLEKDGNHRVLAHRRWRQSAAGRAETRPVRIRGGDNTLDGTLKFYLSRFLHVDVNLALSADGNPSDQPYRIVDHRRIKTQEINYFDHPKFGILLKVVQIGKE
;
A
#
# COMPACT_ATOMS: atom_id res chain seq x y z
N MET A 1 -24.51 74.92 35.01
CA MET A 1 -24.45 73.48 35.16
C MET A 1 -24.22 72.89 33.79
N LYS A 2 -22.99 72.49 33.47
CA LYS A 2 -22.62 71.92 32.14
C LYS A 2 -22.42 70.43 32.31
N SER A 3 -23.34 69.67 31.76
CA SER A 3 -23.21 68.19 31.75
C SER A 3 -22.28 67.74 30.63
N ILE A 4 -21.18 67.07 31.00
CA ILE A 4 -20.23 66.47 30.07
C ILE A 4 -20.68 65.03 29.79
N LEU A 5 -21.02 64.74 28.55
CA LEU A 5 -21.39 63.42 28.07
C LEU A 5 -20.11 62.70 27.59
N ILE A 6 -19.67 61.69 28.34
CA ILE A 6 -18.53 60.88 27.95
C ILE A 6 -19.05 59.75 27.05
N ILE A 7 -18.74 59.80 25.75
CA ILE A 7 -19.00 58.71 24.81
C ILE A 7 -17.84 57.71 24.88
N LEU A 8 -18.12 56.52 25.44
CA LEU A 8 -17.18 55.39 25.47
C LEU A 8 -17.25 54.68 24.12
N ALA A 9 -16.27 54.91 23.24
CA ALA A 9 -16.14 54.20 21.98
C ALA A 9 -15.53 52.83 22.23
N LEU A 10 -16.35 51.77 22.15
CA LEU A 10 -15.92 50.38 22.22
C LEU A 10 -15.30 49.96 20.87
N ALA A 11 -13.99 49.89 20.78
CA ALA A 11 -13.28 49.45 19.59
C ALA A 11 -13.44 47.93 19.43
N LEU A 12 -14.25 47.48 18.48
CA LEU A 12 -14.27 46.11 18.02
C LEU A 12 -13.01 45.85 17.20
N LEU A 13 -12.08 45.11 17.76
CA LEU A 13 -10.93 44.56 17.03
C LEU A 13 -11.40 43.31 16.24
N PRO A 14 -11.13 43.21 14.93
CA PRO A 14 -11.42 41.99 14.20
C PRO A 14 -10.43 40.89 14.64
N ILE A 15 -10.98 39.81 15.17
CA ILE A 15 -10.23 38.57 15.44
C ILE A 15 -9.96 37.92 14.08
N SER A 16 -8.80 38.17 13.52
CA SER A 16 -8.31 37.46 12.34
C SER A 16 -8.02 36.04 12.74
N SER A 17 -8.95 35.11 12.49
CA SER A 17 -8.72 33.68 12.58
C SER A 17 -7.73 33.29 11.49
N SER A 18 -6.46 33.17 11.84
CA SER A 18 -5.45 32.57 10.98
C SER A 18 -5.86 31.09 10.78
N MET A 19 -6.51 30.78 9.67
CA MET A 19 -6.59 29.40 9.18
C MET A 19 -5.16 28.98 8.87
N SER A 20 -4.54 28.22 9.78
CA SER A 20 -3.35 27.43 9.46
C SER A 20 -3.72 26.52 8.31
N ALA A 21 -3.18 26.81 7.12
CA ALA A 21 -3.16 25.83 6.05
C ALA A 21 -2.52 24.54 6.59
N PRO A 22 -3.08 23.37 6.28
CA PRO A 22 -2.43 22.11 6.65
C PRO A 22 -1.01 22.17 6.09
N ALA A 23 -0.01 21.99 6.95
CA ALA A 23 1.37 21.86 6.53
C ALA A 23 1.42 20.72 5.52
N THR A 24 1.58 21.04 4.26
CA THR A 24 1.91 20.09 3.22
C THR A 24 3.26 19.53 3.62
N SER A 25 3.26 18.38 4.29
CA SER A 25 4.48 17.66 4.57
C SER A 25 5.03 17.27 3.20
N GLY A 26 6.06 18.00 2.74
CA GLY A 26 6.70 17.79 1.47
C GLY A 26 7.35 16.41 1.40
N GLY A 27 6.53 15.41 1.22
CA GLY A 27 6.91 14.05 0.93
C GLY A 27 7.15 13.93 -0.55
N GLY A 28 8.38 13.52 -0.95
CA GLY A 28 8.73 13.40 -2.36
C GLY A 28 7.78 12.49 -3.14
N VAL A 29 7.91 12.52 -4.46
CA VAL A 29 7.19 11.63 -5.36
C VAL A 29 7.97 10.33 -5.50
N TYR A 30 7.26 9.23 -5.36
CA TYR A 30 7.83 7.88 -5.39
C TYR A 30 7.20 7.05 -6.49
N GLU A 31 8.02 6.24 -7.11
CA GLU A 31 7.61 5.16 -7.98
C GLU A 31 7.67 3.86 -7.21
N ILE A 32 6.56 3.13 -7.22
CA ILE A 32 6.36 1.88 -6.48
C ILE A 32 6.13 0.78 -7.51
N GLU A 33 6.89 -0.30 -7.37
CA GLU A 33 6.75 -1.49 -8.19
C GLU A 33 6.53 -2.70 -7.28
N ILE A 34 5.49 -3.49 -7.58
CA ILE A 34 5.14 -4.72 -6.87
C ILE A 34 5.05 -5.87 -7.87
N LEU A 35 5.65 -7.00 -7.50
CA LEU A 35 5.49 -8.29 -8.18
C LEU A 35 4.97 -9.30 -7.16
N VAL A 36 3.83 -9.91 -7.45
CA VAL A 36 3.22 -10.96 -6.63
C VAL A 36 3.22 -12.26 -7.43
N PHE A 37 3.69 -13.33 -6.83
CA PHE A 37 3.78 -14.64 -7.48
C PHE A 37 3.32 -15.75 -6.54
N GLU A 38 2.65 -16.74 -7.10
CA GLU A 38 2.26 -17.99 -6.44
C GLU A 38 3.40 -19.00 -6.50
N ASN A 39 3.60 -19.73 -5.43
CA ASN A 39 4.46 -20.90 -5.37
C ASN A 39 3.60 -22.17 -5.58
N ARG A 40 3.85 -22.87 -6.70
CA ARG A 40 3.12 -24.08 -7.11
C ARG A 40 3.81 -25.37 -6.69
N LEU A 41 4.95 -25.28 -6.01
CA LEU A 41 5.65 -26.46 -5.55
C LEU A 41 4.71 -27.29 -4.66
N PRO A 42 4.45 -28.58 -5.01
CA PRO A 42 3.41 -29.35 -4.37
C PRO A 42 3.76 -29.79 -2.95
N ASN A 43 5.01 -29.67 -2.52
CA ASN A 43 5.46 -30.36 -1.33
C ASN A 43 6.11 -29.45 -0.31
N LEU A 44 5.31 -29.10 0.70
CA LEU A 44 5.78 -28.58 1.97
C LEU A 44 5.84 -29.73 3.01
N GLU A 45 6.09 -30.97 2.57
CA GLU A 45 6.31 -32.10 3.48
C GLU A 45 7.61 -31.86 4.26
N GLY A 46 7.47 -31.56 5.55
CA GLY A 46 8.56 -31.29 6.46
C GLY A 46 8.75 -29.81 6.83
N GLY A 47 7.99 -28.91 6.28
CA GLY A 47 7.91 -27.51 6.71
C GLY A 47 6.93 -27.32 7.87
N GLU A 48 7.03 -26.20 8.53
CA GLU A 48 6.07 -25.75 9.56
C GLU A 48 4.63 -25.95 9.06
N ILE A 49 3.79 -26.55 9.91
CA ILE A 49 2.37 -26.66 9.63
C ILE A 49 1.81 -25.25 9.70
N TRP A 50 1.75 -24.59 8.58
CA TRP A 50 1.01 -23.33 8.45
C TRP A 50 -0.47 -23.71 8.51
N THR A 51 -0.99 -23.71 9.73
CA THR A 51 -2.44 -23.77 9.94
C THR A 51 -3.02 -22.64 9.11
N ARG A 52 -3.99 -22.98 8.25
CA ARG A 52 -4.94 -21.97 7.77
C ARG A 52 -5.49 -21.35 9.06
N GLU A 53 -4.92 -20.23 9.43
CA GLU A 53 -5.48 -19.50 10.55
C GLU A 53 -6.94 -19.29 10.19
N ALA A 54 -7.81 -19.74 11.08
CA ALA A 54 -9.17 -19.29 11.10
C ALA A 54 -9.10 -17.79 11.41
N SER A 55 -8.58 -17.05 10.47
CA SER A 55 -8.52 -15.60 10.50
C SER A 55 -9.95 -15.17 10.62
N GLY A 56 -10.30 -14.68 11.78
CA GLY A 56 -11.52 -13.93 11.91
C GLY A 56 -11.67 -13.09 10.65
N THR A 57 -12.84 -12.95 10.17
CA THR A 57 -13.30 -12.23 9.00
C THR A 57 -12.81 -10.78 9.00
N GLU A 58 -11.49 -10.57 9.04
CA GLU A 58 -10.92 -9.27 8.75
C GLU A 58 -11.01 -9.11 7.23
N VAL A 59 -12.16 -8.61 6.83
CA VAL A 59 -12.42 -8.18 5.45
C VAL A 59 -11.24 -7.31 5.07
N VAL A 60 -10.52 -7.73 4.01
CA VAL A 60 -9.52 -6.87 3.39
C VAL A 60 -10.19 -5.53 3.18
N GLU A 61 -9.77 -4.50 3.93
CA GLU A 61 -10.38 -3.18 3.84
C GLU A 61 -10.07 -2.57 2.48
N VAL A 62 -10.88 -2.92 1.50
CA VAL A 62 -10.79 -2.43 0.13
C VAL A 62 -11.55 -1.11 -0.01
N ALA A 63 -12.31 -0.73 1.01
CA ALA A 63 -13.07 0.52 1.04
C ALA A 63 -12.12 1.72 0.91
N GLY A 64 -12.35 2.55 -0.09
CA GLY A 64 -11.53 3.72 -0.38
C GLY A 64 -10.19 3.43 -1.08
N ALA A 65 -9.90 2.17 -1.43
CA ALA A 65 -8.72 1.84 -2.22
C ALA A 65 -8.80 2.42 -3.64
N VAL A 66 -7.69 2.95 -4.12
CA VAL A 66 -7.55 3.44 -5.49
C VAL A 66 -6.96 2.34 -6.38
N ASN A 67 -7.42 2.26 -7.63
CA ASN A 67 -6.77 1.42 -8.61
C ASN A 67 -5.61 2.20 -9.21
N PRO A 68 -4.37 1.73 -9.06
CA PRO A 68 -3.27 2.30 -9.83
C PRO A 68 -3.56 1.96 -11.29
N GLY A 69 -3.50 2.92 -12.18
CA GLY A 69 -3.62 2.66 -13.61
C GLY A 69 -2.67 1.51 -13.97
N ALA A 70 -3.25 0.36 -14.31
CA ALA A 70 -2.50 -0.90 -14.32
C ALA A 70 -1.85 -1.11 -15.68
N THR A 71 -0.61 -0.70 -15.80
CA THR A 71 0.25 -1.19 -16.89
C THR A 71 1.27 -2.13 -16.25
N ALA A 72 1.33 -3.37 -16.72
CA ALA A 72 2.46 -4.23 -16.40
C ALA A 72 3.72 -3.50 -16.87
N PRO A 73 4.69 -3.21 -16.01
CA PRO A 73 5.86 -2.45 -16.41
C PRO A 73 6.70 -3.29 -17.36
N GLN A 74 7.05 -2.68 -18.48
CA GLN A 74 8.04 -3.24 -19.40
C GLN A 74 9.42 -2.66 -19.00
N GLU A 75 10.47 -3.47 -19.14
CA GLU A 75 11.86 -3.07 -18.92
C GLU A 75 12.21 -2.63 -17.48
N THR A 76 11.74 -3.38 -16.49
CA THR A 76 12.17 -3.22 -15.10
C THR A 76 12.85 -4.49 -14.60
N PRO A 77 13.65 -4.40 -13.50
CA PRO A 77 14.19 -5.61 -12.88
C PRO A 77 13.11 -6.64 -12.52
N PHE A 78 11.92 -6.20 -12.09
CA PHE A 78 10.83 -7.11 -11.76
C PHE A 78 10.16 -7.69 -13.01
N ALA A 79 10.16 -7.00 -14.14
CA ALA A 79 9.71 -7.58 -15.41
C ALA A 79 10.60 -8.77 -15.83
N THR A 80 11.91 -8.64 -15.67
CA THR A 80 12.85 -9.73 -15.91
C THR A 80 12.60 -10.89 -14.95
N MET A 81 12.42 -10.60 -13.65
CA MET A 81 12.13 -11.62 -12.63
C MET A 81 10.79 -12.32 -12.90
N ALA A 82 9.76 -11.59 -13.29
CA ALA A 82 8.47 -12.16 -13.69
C ALA A 82 8.64 -13.17 -14.83
N GLY A 83 9.40 -12.80 -15.87
CA GLY A 83 9.68 -13.69 -16.99
C GLY A 83 10.48 -14.95 -16.59
N VAL A 84 11.35 -14.88 -15.58
CA VAL A 84 12.06 -16.04 -15.04
C VAL A 84 11.10 -16.93 -14.26
N LEU A 85 10.29 -16.36 -13.37
CA LEU A 85 9.30 -17.09 -12.56
C LEU A 85 8.27 -17.84 -13.43
N GLU A 86 7.82 -17.22 -14.52
CA GLU A 86 6.86 -17.85 -15.43
C GLU A 86 7.47 -19.02 -16.22
N LYS A 87 8.78 -18.97 -16.49
CA LYS A 87 9.47 -20.03 -17.25
C LYS A 87 9.82 -21.25 -16.42
N ASP A 88 10.01 -21.12 -15.13
CA ASP A 88 10.45 -22.25 -14.30
C ASP A 88 9.33 -23.27 -14.02
N GLY A 89 8.07 -22.94 -14.29
CA GLY A 89 6.90 -23.81 -14.11
C GLY A 89 6.46 -24.01 -12.66
N ASN A 90 7.30 -23.71 -11.69
CA ASN A 90 7.02 -23.85 -10.25
C ASN A 90 6.36 -22.62 -9.67
N HIS A 91 6.34 -21.52 -10.43
CA HIS A 91 5.76 -20.26 -10.03
C HIS A 91 4.72 -19.78 -11.05
N ARG A 92 3.84 -18.92 -10.59
CA ARG A 92 2.88 -18.19 -11.44
C ARG A 92 2.85 -16.73 -11.02
N VAL A 93 3.05 -15.82 -11.95
CA VAL A 93 2.88 -14.40 -11.69
C VAL A 93 1.40 -14.09 -11.55
N LEU A 94 1.01 -13.54 -10.40
CA LEU A 94 -0.36 -13.19 -10.09
C LEU A 94 -0.65 -11.71 -10.39
N ALA A 95 0.30 -10.85 -10.07
CA ALA A 95 0.20 -9.42 -10.35
C ALA A 95 1.58 -8.81 -10.50
N HIS A 96 1.74 -7.93 -11.49
CA HIS A 96 2.90 -7.06 -11.65
C HIS A 96 2.38 -5.66 -11.94
N ARG A 97 2.63 -4.70 -11.03
CA ARG A 97 2.09 -3.34 -11.10
C ARG A 97 3.17 -2.32 -10.77
N ARG A 98 3.06 -1.17 -11.42
CA ARG A 98 3.92 -0.02 -11.17
C ARG A 98 3.10 1.25 -11.22
N TRP A 99 3.29 2.13 -10.25
CA TRP A 99 2.58 3.40 -10.20
C TRP A 99 3.43 4.47 -9.49
N ARG A 100 2.98 5.70 -9.57
CA ARG A 100 3.59 6.84 -8.90
C ARG A 100 2.62 7.44 -7.91
N GLN A 101 3.13 7.82 -6.76
CA GLN A 101 2.37 8.56 -5.75
C GLN A 101 3.28 9.45 -4.91
N SER A 102 2.71 10.53 -4.37
CA SER A 102 3.35 11.31 -3.32
C SER A 102 3.26 10.57 -1.99
N ALA A 103 4.31 10.67 -1.18
CA ALA A 103 4.27 10.13 0.18
C ALA A 103 3.60 11.15 1.11
N ALA A 104 2.38 10.84 1.53
CA ALA A 104 1.64 11.56 2.56
C ALA A 104 1.66 10.80 3.88
N GLY A 105 1.10 11.40 4.94
CA GLY A 105 0.91 10.74 6.22
C GLY A 105 0.00 9.52 6.14
N ARG A 106 0.02 8.66 7.15
CA ARG A 106 -0.78 7.42 7.14
C ARG A 106 -2.27 7.67 7.02
N ALA A 107 -2.77 8.73 7.67
CA ALA A 107 -4.19 9.07 7.66
C ALA A 107 -4.66 9.62 6.30
N GLU A 108 -3.80 10.36 5.62
CA GLU A 108 -4.10 11.00 4.33
C GLU A 108 -3.91 10.04 3.15
N THR A 109 -3.10 8.99 3.33
CA THR A 109 -2.82 8.04 2.26
C THR A 109 -3.95 7.04 2.10
N ARG A 110 -4.45 6.91 0.88
CA ARG A 110 -5.40 5.85 0.51
C ARG A 110 -4.64 4.58 0.13
N PRO A 111 -5.11 3.40 0.53
CA PRO A 111 -4.55 2.15 0.06
C PRO A 111 -4.75 1.98 -1.44
N VAL A 112 -3.81 1.30 -2.08
CA VAL A 112 -3.87 0.90 -3.49
C VAL A 112 -4.33 -0.54 -3.57
N ARG A 113 -5.35 -0.83 -4.37
CA ARG A 113 -5.85 -2.18 -4.57
C ARG A 113 -4.92 -2.96 -5.51
N ILE A 114 -4.51 -4.13 -5.07
CA ILE A 114 -3.73 -5.08 -5.87
C ILE A 114 -4.62 -6.29 -6.14
N ARG A 115 -4.86 -6.54 -7.42
CA ARG A 115 -5.69 -7.66 -7.87
C ARG A 115 -4.95 -8.45 -8.94
N GLY A 116 -5.05 -9.78 -8.88
CA GLY A 116 -4.61 -10.70 -9.92
C GLY A 116 -5.56 -10.71 -11.13
N GLY A 117 -5.03 -11.12 -12.28
CA GLY A 117 -5.80 -11.16 -13.53
C GLY A 117 -6.94 -12.18 -13.52
N ASP A 118 -6.81 -13.25 -12.75
CA ASP A 118 -7.79 -14.34 -12.60
C ASP A 118 -8.70 -14.20 -11.38
N ASN A 119 -8.62 -13.06 -10.66
CA ASN A 119 -9.34 -12.79 -9.43
C ASN A 119 -9.00 -13.72 -8.23
N THR A 120 -7.96 -14.53 -8.32
CA THR A 120 -7.50 -15.35 -7.19
C THR A 120 -6.77 -14.52 -6.14
N LEU A 121 -6.09 -13.46 -6.54
CA LEU A 121 -5.41 -12.50 -5.65
C LEU A 121 -6.24 -11.23 -5.51
N ASP A 122 -6.49 -10.80 -4.28
CA ASP A 122 -7.09 -9.49 -3.97
C ASP A 122 -6.55 -8.94 -2.66
N GLY A 123 -6.49 -7.63 -2.55
CA GLY A 123 -6.09 -6.95 -1.35
C GLY A 123 -5.55 -5.55 -1.58
N THR A 124 -4.78 -5.06 -0.61
CA THR A 124 -4.31 -3.69 -0.62
C THR A 124 -2.84 -3.57 -0.22
N LEU A 125 -2.21 -2.53 -0.77
CA LEU A 125 -0.93 -2.02 -0.33
C LEU A 125 -1.09 -0.53 0.00
N LYS A 126 -0.62 -0.10 1.16
CA LYS A 126 -0.62 1.29 1.58
C LYS A 126 0.82 1.74 1.83
N PHE A 127 1.33 2.66 0.99
CA PHE A 127 2.65 3.24 1.15
C PHE A 127 2.52 4.66 1.68
N TYR A 128 3.19 4.99 2.77
CA TYR A 128 3.08 6.28 3.43
C TYR A 128 4.38 6.73 4.10
N LEU A 129 4.44 8.02 4.41
CA LEU A 129 5.51 8.66 5.15
C LEU A 129 5.04 8.97 6.57
N SER A 130 5.82 8.53 7.55
CA SER A 130 5.79 9.02 8.92
C SER A 130 7.16 9.67 9.19
N ARG A 131 7.82 9.34 10.26
CA ARG A 131 9.25 9.66 10.42
C ARG A 131 10.12 8.96 9.37
N PHE A 132 9.67 7.81 8.89
CA PHE A 132 10.30 6.98 7.87
C PHE A 132 9.23 6.53 6.85
N LEU A 133 9.69 5.98 5.73
CA LEU A 133 8.81 5.33 4.78
C LEU A 133 8.31 3.99 5.34
N HIS A 134 7.03 3.77 5.20
CA HIS A 134 6.35 2.56 5.66
C HIS A 134 5.46 1.97 4.57
N VAL A 135 5.22 0.69 4.70
CA VAL A 135 4.24 -0.02 3.89
C VAL A 135 3.40 -0.92 4.79
N ASP A 136 2.08 -0.89 4.56
CA ASP A 136 1.13 -1.86 5.08
C ASP A 136 0.71 -2.73 3.89
N VAL A 137 0.88 -4.04 4.01
CA VAL A 137 0.46 -5.04 3.02
C VAL A 137 -0.65 -5.86 3.62
N ASN A 138 -1.74 -6.05 2.86
CA ASN A 138 -2.82 -6.96 3.20
C ASN A 138 -3.32 -7.59 1.91
N LEU A 139 -2.72 -8.72 1.53
CA LEU A 139 -3.07 -9.46 0.33
C LEU A 139 -3.57 -10.86 0.69
N ALA A 140 -4.58 -11.30 -0.05
CA ALA A 140 -5.19 -12.62 0.10
C ALA A 140 -5.16 -13.37 -1.24
N LEU A 141 -4.72 -14.62 -1.20
CA LEU A 141 -4.71 -15.55 -2.33
C LEU A 141 -5.73 -16.67 -2.07
N SER A 142 -6.76 -16.76 -2.91
CA SER A 142 -7.74 -17.86 -2.89
C SER A 142 -7.22 -19.03 -3.71
N ALA A 143 -7.25 -20.24 -3.14
CA ALA A 143 -6.64 -21.43 -3.76
C ALA A 143 -7.23 -21.74 -5.14
N ASP A 144 -8.54 -21.62 -5.30
CA ASP A 144 -9.26 -22.03 -6.51
C ASP A 144 -10.20 -20.92 -7.06
N GLY A 145 -9.92 -19.68 -6.69
CA GLY A 145 -10.81 -18.57 -7.06
C GLY A 145 -12.18 -18.61 -6.37
N ASN A 146 -12.39 -19.57 -5.44
CA ASN A 146 -13.62 -19.69 -4.68
C ASN A 146 -13.56 -18.79 -3.43
N PRO A 147 -14.41 -17.77 -3.33
CA PRO A 147 -14.44 -16.89 -2.16
C PRO A 147 -14.81 -17.59 -0.85
N SER A 148 -15.38 -18.80 -0.93
CA SER A 148 -15.81 -19.59 0.22
C SER A 148 -14.66 -20.33 0.91
N ASP A 149 -13.52 -20.51 0.24
CA ASP A 149 -12.35 -21.13 0.81
C ASP A 149 -11.53 -20.08 1.58
N GLN A 150 -10.99 -20.48 2.73
CA GLN A 150 -10.11 -19.60 3.49
C GLN A 150 -8.88 -19.23 2.65
N PRO A 151 -8.68 -17.94 2.33
CA PRO A 151 -7.53 -17.53 1.54
C PRO A 151 -6.23 -17.59 2.35
N TYR A 152 -5.14 -17.83 1.67
CA TYR A 152 -3.80 -17.57 2.22
C TYR A 152 -3.58 -16.07 2.32
N ARG A 153 -2.98 -15.59 3.42
CA ARG A 153 -2.85 -14.15 3.63
C ARG A 153 -1.42 -13.75 3.97
N ILE A 154 -1.01 -12.62 3.44
CA ILE A 154 0.14 -11.85 3.93
C ILE A 154 -0.42 -10.54 4.48
N VAL A 155 -0.32 -10.37 5.80
CA VAL A 155 -0.61 -9.12 6.51
C VAL A 155 0.68 -8.69 7.18
N ASP A 156 1.26 -7.59 6.73
CA ASP A 156 2.53 -7.12 7.24
C ASP A 156 2.58 -5.59 7.28
N HIS A 157 3.27 -5.08 8.26
CA HIS A 157 3.58 -3.67 8.43
C HIS A 157 5.07 -3.50 8.69
N ARG A 158 5.77 -2.81 7.80
CA ARG A 158 7.19 -2.58 7.99
C ARG A 158 7.68 -1.22 7.50
N ARG A 159 8.77 -0.79 8.13
CA ARG A 159 9.58 0.29 7.59
C ARG A 159 10.35 -0.20 6.38
N ILE A 160 10.41 0.64 5.35
CA ILE A 160 11.16 0.36 4.12
C ILE A 160 12.17 1.48 3.83
N LYS A 161 13.10 1.18 2.94
CA LYS A 161 14.02 2.17 2.36
C LYS A 161 13.87 2.20 0.85
N THR A 162 14.21 3.34 0.26
CA THR A 162 14.26 3.47 -1.22
C THR A 162 15.38 2.61 -1.80
N GLN A 163 15.20 2.16 -3.03
CA GLN A 163 16.14 1.34 -3.81
C GLN A 163 16.35 -0.10 -3.29
N GLU A 164 15.84 -0.45 -2.13
CA GLU A 164 15.90 -1.80 -1.60
C GLU A 164 14.71 -2.64 -2.10
N ILE A 165 14.95 -3.94 -2.34
CA ILE A 165 13.89 -4.90 -2.60
C ILE A 165 13.42 -5.45 -1.26
N ASN A 166 12.12 -5.28 -1.00
CA ASN A 166 11.47 -5.82 0.19
C ASN A 166 10.71 -7.09 -0.22
N TYR A 167 11.02 -8.20 0.44
CA TYR A 167 10.37 -9.48 0.22
C TYR A 167 9.42 -9.79 1.38
N PHE A 168 8.18 -10.18 1.04
CA PHE A 168 7.18 -10.69 1.97
C PHE A 168 6.89 -12.13 1.58
N ASP A 169 7.03 -13.01 2.53
CA ASP A 169 7.02 -14.44 2.31
C ASP A 169 5.78 -15.11 2.89
N HIS A 170 5.26 -16.05 2.14
CA HIS A 170 4.28 -17.04 2.57
C HIS A 170 4.52 -18.33 1.75
N PRO A 171 4.33 -19.53 2.31
CA PRO A 171 4.58 -20.79 1.58
C PRO A 171 3.85 -20.91 0.24
N LYS A 172 2.71 -20.24 0.08
CA LYS A 172 1.89 -20.30 -1.12
C LYS A 172 2.10 -19.15 -2.10
N PHE A 173 2.60 -18.01 -1.64
CA PHE A 173 2.85 -16.87 -2.51
C PHE A 173 3.85 -15.90 -1.90
N GLY A 174 4.53 -15.16 -2.74
CA GLY A 174 5.51 -14.16 -2.34
C GLY A 174 5.22 -12.80 -2.96
N ILE A 175 5.72 -11.75 -2.31
CA ILE A 175 5.60 -10.37 -2.78
C ILE A 175 7.00 -9.74 -2.82
N LEU A 176 7.39 -9.21 -3.95
CA LEU A 176 8.55 -8.33 -4.09
C LEU A 176 8.05 -6.89 -4.25
N LEU A 177 8.58 -6.00 -3.44
CA LEU A 177 8.26 -4.58 -3.46
C LEU A 177 9.53 -3.74 -3.56
N LYS A 178 9.55 -2.81 -4.49
CA LYS A 178 10.61 -1.81 -4.64
C LYS A 178 10.00 -0.42 -4.70
N VAL A 179 10.63 0.53 -4.01
CA VAL A 179 10.24 1.94 -4.00
C VAL A 179 11.42 2.79 -4.39
N VAL A 180 11.22 3.70 -5.33
CA VAL A 180 12.23 4.63 -5.84
C VAL A 180 11.73 6.05 -5.70
N GLN A 181 12.49 6.93 -5.10
CA GLN A 181 12.16 8.36 -5.10
C GLN A 181 12.51 8.96 -6.45
N ILE A 182 11.55 9.59 -7.12
CA ILE A 182 11.70 10.14 -8.47
C ILE A 182 11.57 11.67 -8.53
N GLY A 183 11.17 12.30 -7.43
CA GLY A 183 11.05 13.76 -7.33
C GLY A 183 10.95 14.22 -5.88
N LYS A 184 11.08 15.52 -5.72
CA LYS A 184 10.70 16.26 -4.51
C LYS A 184 9.50 17.13 -4.88
N GLU A 185 8.49 17.19 -4.01
CA GLU A 185 7.46 18.22 -4.11
C GLU A 185 8.02 19.57 -3.73
#